data_64db86ff3cec871f78f68fadb9c00693
#
_entry.id   64db86ff3cec871f78f68fadb9c00693
#
_cell.length_a   1.000
_cell.length_b   1.000
_cell.length_c   1.000
_cell.angle_alpha   90.00
_cell.angle_beta   90.00
_cell.angle_gamma   90.00
#
_symmetry.space_group_name_H-M   'P 1'
#
loop_
_entity.id
_entity.type
_entity.pdbx_description
1 polymer ?
#
loop_
_entity_poly.entity_id
_entity_poly.type
_entity_poly.pdbx_seq_one_letter_code
_entity_poly.pdbx_strand_id
1 'polypeptide(L)'
;MFRRGDTLNEALKKLTALRDPLERVTVDDASLQWNVALVYALELANLADQAVVIAHSAYARTESRGAHAHEDFPKRDDKNWLKHTCAWKDEDWKVTFAYRPVHLNALSNDVQSFPPAERTH
;
A
#
# COMPACT_ATOMS: atom_id res chain seq x y z
N MET A 1 -11.74 5.46 -5.46
CA MET A 1 -11.83 4.01 -5.11
C MET A 1 -12.11 3.94 -3.62
N PHE A 2 -13.21 3.34 -3.24
CA PHE A 2 -13.62 3.18 -1.84
C PHE A 2 -13.14 1.83 -1.30
N ARG A 3 -12.72 1.80 -0.06
CA ARG A 3 -12.20 0.62 0.63
C ARG A 3 -13.11 0.25 1.78
N ARG A 4 -13.33 -1.06 1.97
CA ARG A 4 -14.09 -1.62 3.10
C ARG A 4 -13.25 -2.67 3.78
N GLY A 5 -13.39 -2.82 5.09
CA GLY A 5 -12.61 -3.78 5.86
C GLY A 5 -12.82 -5.23 5.42
N ASP A 6 -14.08 -5.61 5.08
CA ASP A 6 -14.41 -6.94 4.56
C ASP A 6 -13.73 -7.24 3.23
N THR A 7 -13.81 -6.29 2.27
CA THR A 7 -13.18 -6.42 0.95
C THR A 7 -11.65 -6.45 1.03
N LEU A 8 -11.07 -5.62 1.90
CA LEU A 8 -9.63 -5.63 2.15
C LEU A 8 -9.16 -6.94 2.76
N ASN A 9 -9.89 -7.48 3.74
CA ASN A 9 -9.59 -8.79 4.34
C ASN A 9 -9.70 -9.94 3.33
N GLU A 10 -10.70 -9.91 2.47
CA GLU A 10 -10.82 -10.87 1.37
C GLU A 10 -9.64 -10.76 0.38
N ALA A 11 -9.25 -9.53 0.03
CA ALA A 11 -8.08 -9.28 -0.82
C ALA A 11 -6.79 -9.83 -0.21
N LEU A 12 -6.58 -9.66 1.10
CA LEU A 12 -5.42 -10.20 1.80
C LEU A 12 -5.37 -11.73 1.72
N LYS A 13 -6.50 -12.42 1.91
CA LYS A 13 -6.58 -13.88 1.77
C LYS A 13 -6.25 -14.34 0.35
N LYS A 14 -6.79 -13.64 -0.66
CA LYS A 14 -6.51 -13.94 -2.08
C LYS A 14 -5.03 -13.72 -2.42
N LEU A 15 -4.44 -12.61 -1.96
CA LEU A 15 -3.02 -12.32 -2.17
C LEU A 15 -2.13 -13.39 -1.53
N THR A 16 -2.42 -13.78 -0.30
CA THR A 16 -1.67 -14.86 0.37
C THR A 16 -1.73 -16.18 -0.44
N ALA A 17 -2.89 -16.51 -0.99
CA ALA A 17 -3.06 -17.71 -1.81
C ALA A 17 -2.33 -17.65 -3.16
N LEU A 18 -1.96 -16.46 -3.66
CA LEU A 18 -1.21 -16.29 -4.90
C LEU A 18 0.30 -16.53 -4.74
N ARG A 19 0.83 -16.59 -3.52
CA ARG A 19 2.27 -16.76 -3.28
C ARG A 19 2.82 -18.00 -3.99
N ASP A 20 2.30 -19.17 -3.67
CA ASP A 20 2.79 -20.43 -4.23
C ASP A 20 2.63 -20.55 -5.76
N PRO A 21 1.51 -20.12 -6.37
CA PRO A 21 1.39 -20.02 -7.82
C PRO A 21 2.43 -19.09 -8.45
N LEU A 22 2.72 -17.94 -7.84
CA LEU A 22 3.68 -16.97 -8.37
C LEU A 22 5.12 -17.50 -8.39
N GLU A 23 5.52 -18.26 -7.36
CA GLU A 23 6.84 -18.90 -7.30
C GLU A 23 7.03 -19.98 -8.38
N ARG A 24 5.93 -20.48 -8.97
CA ARG A 24 5.92 -21.51 -10.01
C ARG A 24 5.67 -20.99 -11.42
N VAL A 25 5.62 -19.68 -11.58
CA VAL A 25 5.49 -19.08 -12.93
C VAL A 25 6.71 -19.43 -13.77
N THR A 26 6.45 -20.00 -14.94
CA THR A 26 7.48 -20.34 -15.94
C THR A 26 7.21 -19.61 -17.23
N VAL A 27 8.27 -19.36 -17.98
CA VAL A 27 8.21 -18.72 -19.31
C VAL A 27 8.76 -19.73 -20.31
N ASP A 28 7.97 -20.10 -21.31
CA ASP A 28 8.35 -21.10 -22.32
C ASP A 28 9.40 -20.58 -23.31
N ASP A 29 9.40 -19.27 -23.57
CA ASP A 29 10.39 -18.62 -24.44
C ASP A 29 11.71 -18.41 -23.69
N ALA A 30 12.76 -19.14 -24.08
CA ALA A 30 14.10 -19.03 -23.51
C ALA A 30 14.97 -17.95 -24.16
N SER A 31 14.47 -17.18 -25.14
CA SER A 31 15.21 -16.11 -25.77
C SER A 31 15.45 -14.94 -24.77
N LEU A 32 16.59 -14.27 -24.90
CA LEU A 32 16.89 -13.05 -24.13
C LEU A 32 16.62 -11.77 -24.92
N GLN A 33 16.26 -11.89 -26.19
CA GLN A 33 15.99 -10.76 -27.07
C GLN A 33 14.48 -10.66 -27.33
N TRP A 34 13.90 -9.49 -27.03
CA TRP A 34 12.48 -9.20 -27.24
C TRP A 34 11.51 -10.18 -26.55
N ASN A 35 11.96 -10.81 -25.45
CA ASN A 35 11.15 -11.74 -24.69
C ASN A 35 10.14 -10.98 -23.80
N VAL A 36 8.98 -10.65 -24.36
CA VAL A 36 7.92 -9.92 -23.67
C VAL A 36 7.32 -10.77 -22.54
N ALA A 37 7.27 -12.10 -22.69
CA ALA A 37 6.75 -13.00 -21.66
C ALA A 37 7.63 -12.98 -20.40
N LEU A 38 8.96 -12.90 -20.56
CA LEU A 38 9.89 -12.75 -19.45
C LEU A 38 9.69 -11.40 -18.73
N VAL A 39 9.51 -10.31 -19.49
CA VAL A 39 9.22 -8.99 -18.91
C VAL A 39 7.95 -9.02 -18.09
N TYR A 40 6.86 -9.60 -18.62
CA TYR A 40 5.59 -9.71 -17.89
C TYR A 40 5.69 -10.59 -16.64
N ALA A 41 6.47 -11.65 -16.67
CA ALA A 41 6.69 -12.49 -15.49
C ALA A 41 7.42 -11.73 -14.37
N LEU A 42 8.43 -10.93 -14.72
CA LEU A 42 9.15 -10.08 -13.78
C LEU A 42 8.27 -8.94 -13.24
N GLU A 43 7.48 -8.30 -14.10
CA GLU A 43 6.51 -7.29 -13.68
C GLU A 43 5.45 -7.86 -12.75
N LEU A 44 4.96 -9.08 -13.02
CA LEU A 44 3.96 -9.74 -12.18
C LEU A 44 4.49 -9.96 -10.77
N ALA A 45 5.73 -10.39 -10.60
CA ALA A 45 6.36 -10.54 -9.30
C ALA A 45 6.43 -9.21 -8.54
N ASN A 46 6.88 -8.14 -9.21
CA ASN A 46 6.94 -6.81 -8.63
C ASN A 46 5.55 -6.26 -8.26
N LEU A 47 4.55 -6.48 -9.12
CA LEU A 47 3.17 -6.08 -8.84
C LEU A 47 2.58 -6.79 -7.64
N ALA A 48 2.86 -8.10 -7.48
CA ALA A 48 2.40 -8.88 -6.34
C ALA A 48 2.99 -8.36 -5.03
N ASP A 49 4.28 -8.04 -4.99
CA ASP A 49 4.96 -7.45 -3.84
C ASP A 49 4.32 -6.11 -3.43
N GLN A 50 4.09 -5.23 -4.41
CA GLN A 50 3.42 -3.95 -4.16
C GLN A 50 1.97 -4.15 -3.69
N ALA A 51 1.23 -5.06 -4.29
CA ALA A 51 -0.16 -5.33 -3.93
C ALA A 51 -0.30 -5.79 -2.47
N VAL A 52 0.60 -6.67 -2.00
CA VAL A 52 0.62 -7.15 -0.62
C VAL A 52 0.84 -6.01 0.36
N VAL A 53 1.86 -5.18 0.14
CA VAL A 53 2.17 -4.04 1.01
C VAL A 53 1.03 -3.02 1.02
N ILE A 54 0.47 -2.70 -0.15
CA ILE A 54 -0.64 -1.75 -0.27
C ILE A 54 -1.90 -2.27 0.44
N ALA A 55 -2.27 -3.54 0.24
CA ALA A 55 -3.46 -4.12 0.85
C ALA A 55 -3.35 -4.18 2.38
N HIS A 56 -2.21 -4.63 2.91
CA HIS A 56 -1.96 -4.64 4.35
C HIS A 56 -1.95 -3.24 4.95
N SER A 57 -1.31 -2.26 4.29
CA SER A 57 -1.27 -0.88 4.75
C SER A 57 -2.64 -0.22 4.74
N ALA A 58 -3.46 -0.50 3.71
CA ALA A 58 -4.82 0.00 3.62
C ALA A 58 -5.74 -0.63 4.68
N TYR A 59 -5.58 -1.92 4.96
CA TYR A 59 -6.35 -2.61 5.99
C TYR A 59 -5.99 -2.14 7.41
N ALA A 60 -4.71 -1.88 7.67
CA ALA A 60 -4.24 -1.44 8.97
C ALA A 60 -4.64 0.01 9.31
N ARG A 61 -4.85 0.87 8.32
CA ARG A 61 -5.16 2.30 8.54
C ARG A 61 -6.66 2.53 8.69
N THR A 62 -7.12 2.72 9.91
CA THR A 62 -8.54 2.87 10.28
C THR A 62 -8.98 4.34 10.29
N GLU A 63 -8.79 5.03 9.18
CA GLU A 63 -9.25 6.41 8.93
C GLU A 63 -9.43 6.63 7.43
N SER A 64 -9.99 7.78 7.05
CA SER A 64 -9.96 8.28 5.66
C SER A 64 -9.09 9.52 5.56
N ARG A 65 -8.08 9.51 4.64
CA ARG A 65 -7.13 10.62 4.45
C ARG A 65 -6.61 10.64 3.01
N GLY A 66 -6.71 11.79 2.36
CA GLY A 66 -6.27 11.95 0.99
C GLY A 66 -6.95 10.96 0.04
N ALA A 67 -6.18 10.17 -0.69
CA ALA A 67 -6.70 9.13 -1.58
C ALA A 67 -7.15 7.85 -0.85
N HIS A 68 -6.84 7.69 0.44
CA HIS A 68 -7.31 6.57 1.23
C HIS A 68 -8.71 6.86 1.77
N ALA A 69 -9.76 6.41 1.05
CA ALA A 69 -11.14 6.49 1.47
C ALA A 69 -11.60 5.12 1.99
N HIS A 70 -11.88 5.04 3.30
CA HIS A 70 -12.32 3.82 3.98
C HIS A 70 -13.79 3.99 4.43
N GLU A 71 -14.70 3.20 3.87
CA GLU A 71 -16.15 3.34 4.13
C GLU A 71 -16.50 3.10 5.59
N ASP A 72 -15.83 2.15 6.26
CA ASP A 72 -16.07 1.86 7.68
C ASP A 72 -15.47 2.95 8.61
N PHE A 73 -14.53 3.75 8.13
CA PHE A 73 -13.88 4.85 8.85
C PHE A 73 -13.84 6.12 7.99
N PRO A 74 -14.98 6.75 7.72
CA PRO A 74 -15.07 7.83 6.74
C PRO A 74 -14.40 9.14 7.18
N LYS A 75 -14.10 9.28 8.47
CA LYS A 75 -13.50 10.50 9.04
C LYS A 75 -11.99 10.37 9.14
N ARG A 76 -11.32 11.54 9.01
CA ARG A 76 -9.89 11.69 9.33
C ARG A 76 -9.68 11.64 10.85
N ASP A 77 -8.64 10.96 11.28
CA ASP A 77 -8.27 10.83 12.69
C ASP A 77 -6.83 11.36 12.92
N ASP A 78 -6.71 12.65 13.17
CA ASP A 78 -5.43 13.30 13.40
C ASP A 78 -4.79 12.90 14.74
N LYS A 79 -5.58 12.43 15.70
CA LYS A 79 -5.08 12.02 17.01
C LYS A 79 -4.24 10.74 16.93
N ASN A 80 -4.71 9.76 16.16
CA ASN A 80 -4.10 8.44 16.08
C ASN A 80 -3.28 8.26 14.81
N TRP A 81 -3.66 8.94 13.70
CA TRP A 81 -3.16 8.67 12.36
C TRP A 81 -2.41 9.82 11.69
N LEU A 82 -2.13 10.94 12.37
CA LEU A 82 -1.25 11.98 11.83
C LEU A 82 0.22 11.52 11.86
N LYS A 83 0.50 10.47 11.11
CA LYS A 83 1.81 9.82 11.02
C LYS A 83 1.97 9.11 9.68
N HIS A 84 3.22 9.02 9.23
CA HIS A 84 3.57 8.16 8.09
C HIS A 84 3.53 6.70 8.52
N THR A 85 2.91 5.86 7.72
CA THR A 85 3.02 4.40 7.85
C THR A 85 4.20 3.94 7.00
N CYS A 86 5.18 3.32 7.64
CA CYS A 86 6.27 2.64 6.97
C CYS A 86 5.98 1.14 7.03
N ALA A 87 6.07 0.45 5.91
CA ALA A 87 5.76 -0.97 5.80
C ALA A 87 6.94 -1.72 5.17
N TRP A 88 7.24 -2.88 5.69
CA TRP A 88 8.24 -3.81 5.14
C TRP A 88 7.60 -5.18 4.96
N LYS A 89 7.91 -5.81 3.85
CA LYS A 89 7.52 -7.19 3.53
C LYS A 89 8.77 -8.06 3.60
N ASP A 90 8.70 -9.17 4.31
CA ASP A 90 9.75 -10.21 4.31
C ASP A 90 9.54 -11.23 3.17
N GLU A 91 10.44 -12.20 3.09
CA GLU A 91 10.40 -13.28 2.09
C GLU A 91 9.16 -14.17 2.24
N ASP A 92 8.59 -14.25 3.45
CA ASP A 92 7.36 -15.00 3.73
C ASP A 92 6.09 -14.18 3.50
N TRP A 93 6.17 -13.02 2.86
CA TRP A 93 5.08 -12.09 2.60
C TRP A 93 4.42 -11.52 3.87
N LYS A 94 5.08 -11.65 5.00
CA LYS A 94 4.63 -11.03 6.24
C LYS A 94 4.96 -9.54 6.21
N VAL A 95 3.95 -8.71 6.43
CA VAL A 95 4.11 -7.25 6.46
C VAL A 95 4.21 -6.77 7.90
N THR A 96 5.24 -5.98 8.18
CA THR A 96 5.46 -5.31 9.45
C THR A 96 5.37 -3.79 9.28
N PHE A 97 4.94 -3.10 10.33
CA PHE A 97 4.73 -1.66 10.30
C PHE A 97 5.55 -0.94 11.35
N ALA A 98 6.03 0.25 10.98
CA ALA A 98 6.46 1.28 11.92
C ALA A 98 5.85 2.63 11.51
N TYR A 99 5.92 3.58 12.42
CA TYR A 99 5.30 4.89 12.21
C TYR A 99 6.32 6.00 12.46
N ARG A 100 6.26 7.02 11.61
CA ARG A 100 7.09 8.21 11.73
C ARG A 100 6.18 9.44 11.83
N PRO A 101 6.46 10.39 12.74
CA PRO A 101 5.67 11.60 12.86
C PRO A 101 5.72 12.45 11.58
N VAL A 102 4.66 13.21 11.34
CA VAL A 102 4.60 14.19 10.26
C VAL A 102 5.16 15.52 10.77
N HIS A 103 6.03 16.13 9.99
CA HIS A 103 6.45 17.52 10.22
C HIS A 103 5.41 18.45 9.61
N LEU A 104 4.73 19.22 10.46
CA LEU A 104 3.65 20.13 10.05
C LEU A 104 4.13 21.55 9.74
N ASN A 105 5.29 21.90 10.26
CA ASN A 105 5.84 23.26 10.12
C ASN A 105 6.85 23.31 8.99
N ALA A 106 6.91 24.45 8.32
CA ALA A 106 7.99 24.74 7.38
C ALA A 106 9.36 24.72 8.10
N LEU A 107 10.43 24.42 7.36
CA LEU A 107 11.80 24.40 7.88
C LEU A 107 12.30 25.80 8.24
N SER A 108 11.68 26.86 7.69
CA SER A 108 11.99 28.27 7.93
C SER A 108 10.74 29.01 8.42
N ASN A 109 10.94 29.98 9.30
CA ASN A 109 9.88 30.88 9.75
C ASN A 109 9.43 31.87 8.67
N ASP A 110 10.15 31.97 7.55
CA ASP A 110 9.83 32.85 6.43
C ASP A 110 8.70 32.29 5.54
N VAL A 111 8.31 31.03 5.76
CA VAL A 111 7.27 30.36 5.00
C VAL A 111 6.04 30.16 5.88
N GLN A 112 4.88 30.53 5.34
CA GLN A 112 3.61 30.34 6.05
C GLN A 112 3.32 28.85 6.26
N SER A 113 3.03 28.47 7.48
CA SER A 113 2.56 27.12 7.82
C SER A 113 1.05 27.02 7.62
N PHE A 114 0.62 25.90 7.01
CA PHE A 114 -0.79 25.60 6.79
C PHE A 114 -1.17 24.42 7.69
N PRO A 115 -2.09 24.60 8.64
CA PRO A 115 -2.56 23.49 9.47
C PRO A 115 -3.32 22.47 8.62
N PRO A 116 -3.34 21.20 9.04
CA PRO A 116 -4.16 20.19 8.39
C PRO A 116 -5.63 20.60 8.36
N ALA A 117 -6.25 20.58 7.20
CA ALA A 117 -7.65 20.92 7.01
C ALA A 117 -8.43 19.72 6.46
N GLU A 118 -9.71 19.63 6.74
CA GLU A 118 -10.58 18.65 6.14
C GLU A 118 -10.75 18.98 4.64
N ARG A 119 -10.72 17.94 3.80
CA ARG A 119 -10.92 18.11 2.37
C ARG A 119 -12.39 18.42 2.10
N THR A 120 -12.67 19.61 1.62
CA THR A 120 -13.98 20.00 1.07
C THR A 120 -14.03 19.64 -0.42
N HIS A 121 -15.10 18.99 -0.84
CA HIS A 121 -15.37 18.68 -2.25
C HIS A 121 -16.32 19.70 -2.83
#